data_00197b5d9d2b111ead42c444b4e04a51
#
_entry.id   00197b5d9d2b111ead42c444b4e04a51
#
_cell.length_a   1.000
_cell.length_b   1.000
_cell.length_c   1.000
_cell.angle_alpha   90.00
_cell.angle_beta   90.00
_cell.angle_gamma   90.00
#
_symmetry.space_group_name_H-M   'P 1'
#
loop_
_entity.id
_entity.type
_entity.pdbx_description
1 polymer ?
#
loop_
_entity_poly.entity_id
_entity_poly.type
_entity_poly.pdbx_seq_one_letter_code
_entity_poly.pdbx_strand_id
1 'polypeptide(L)'
;MRFTTGRLVMTRGIAHEIAASEDFGIFVTESLHRYLDCDWGDTCTEDKALNDESVINGEGDILAVYKKDGRTIWFKTEWDHSYTTVLFPEEY
;
A
#
# COMPACT_ATOMS: atom_id res chain seq x y z
N MET A 1 -10.88 -7.41 9.18
CA MET A 1 -9.90 -8.42 8.77
C MET A 1 -8.52 -7.79 8.80
N ARG A 2 -7.53 -8.49 9.32
CA ARG A 2 -6.19 -7.95 9.44
C ARG A 2 -5.16 -8.95 8.96
N PHE A 3 -3.96 -8.46 8.63
CA PHE A 3 -2.88 -9.29 8.15
C PHE A 3 -1.54 -8.69 8.58
N THR A 4 -0.48 -9.47 8.43
CA THR A 4 0.86 -9.02 8.76
C THR A 4 1.50 -8.39 7.53
N THR A 5 1.90 -7.12 7.65
CA THR A 5 2.61 -6.43 6.57
C THR A 5 4.10 -6.72 6.57
N GLY A 6 4.60 -7.32 7.64
CA GLY A 6 6.02 -7.46 7.85
C GLY A 6 6.67 -6.09 8.03
N ARG A 7 7.91 -5.97 7.61
CA ARG A 7 8.65 -4.71 7.70
C ARG A 7 8.05 -3.71 6.72
N LEU A 8 7.73 -2.52 7.20
CA LEU A 8 7.23 -1.45 6.32
C LEU A 8 8.40 -0.62 5.82
N VAL A 9 8.53 -0.52 4.52
CA VAL A 9 9.59 0.27 3.87
C VAL A 9 8.97 1.19 2.83
N MET A 10 9.71 2.22 2.44
CA MET A 10 9.26 3.14 1.41
C MET A 10 10.42 3.43 0.47
N THR A 11 10.09 3.75 -0.78
CA THR A 11 11.10 4.14 -1.75
C THR A 11 11.69 5.50 -1.37
N ARG A 12 12.83 5.80 -1.97
CA ARG A 12 13.47 7.11 -1.79
C ARG A 12 12.54 8.23 -2.28
N GLY A 13 11.80 8.00 -3.37
CA GLY A 13 10.87 8.99 -3.90
C GLY A 13 9.74 9.30 -2.92
N ILE A 14 9.17 8.28 -2.30
CA ILE A 14 8.13 8.48 -1.28
C ILE A 14 8.71 9.23 -0.07
N ALA A 15 9.85 8.80 0.43
CA ALA A 15 10.48 9.44 1.58
C ALA A 15 10.80 10.91 1.32
N HIS A 16 11.30 11.21 0.13
CA HIS A 16 11.61 12.57 -0.28
C HIS A 16 10.34 13.45 -0.30
N GLU A 17 9.27 12.93 -0.86
CA GLU A 17 8.02 13.70 -0.96
C GLU A 17 7.36 13.89 0.40
N ILE A 18 7.43 12.92 1.30
CA ILE A 18 6.93 13.07 2.67
C ILE A 18 7.67 14.20 3.37
N ALA A 19 9.00 14.26 3.20
CA ALA A 19 9.80 15.32 3.81
C ALA A 19 9.47 16.70 3.23
N ALA A 20 9.05 16.75 1.96
CA ALA A 20 8.76 18.01 1.28
C ALA A 20 7.33 18.50 1.46
N SER A 21 6.40 17.64 1.83
CA SER A 21 4.97 17.99 1.88
C SER A 21 4.27 17.31 3.05
N GLU A 22 3.77 18.11 3.98
CA GLU A 22 2.99 17.62 5.11
C GLU A 22 1.72 16.93 4.65
N ASP A 23 1.03 17.52 3.68
CA ASP A 23 -0.21 16.93 3.14
C ASP A 23 0.04 15.55 2.53
N PHE A 24 1.17 15.38 1.85
CA PHE A 24 1.51 14.09 1.28
C PHE A 24 1.77 13.05 2.38
N GLY A 25 2.46 13.45 3.44
CA GLY A 25 2.70 12.57 4.59
C GLY A 25 1.39 12.10 5.23
N ILE A 26 0.42 13.01 5.35
CA ILE A 26 -0.89 12.67 5.87
C ILE A 26 -1.59 11.67 4.95
N PHE A 27 -1.54 11.89 3.64
CA PHE A 27 -2.12 10.99 2.66
C PHE A 27 -1.53 9.58 2.78
N VAL A 28 -0.21 9.46 2.89
CA VAL A 28 0.45 8.16 3.05
C VAL A 28 0.01 7.48 4.34
N THR A 29 -0.07 8.22 5.44
CA THR A 29 -0.48 7.68 6.73
C THR A 29 -1.93 7.19 6.71
N GLU A 30 -2.82 7.99 6.15
CA GLU A 30 -4.23 7.59 6.01
C GLU A 30 -4.37 6.36 5.13
N SER A 31 -3.61 6.31 4.04
CA SER A 31 -3.61 5.16 3.15
C SER A 31 -3.10 3.90 3.84
N LEU A 32 -2.07 4.03 4.67
CA LEU A 32 -1.55 2.92 5.46
C LEU A 32 -2.62 2.35 6.38
N HIS A 33 -3.35 3.23 7.08
CA HIS A 33 -4.42 2.78 7.98
C HIS A 33 -5.50 2.01 7.22
N ARG A 34 -5.88 2.50 6.03
CA ARG A 34 -6.84 1.80 5.17
C ARG A 34 -6.31 0.44 4.74
N TYR A 35 -5.04 0.40 4.34
CA TYR A 35 -4.38 -0.83 3.91
C TYR A 35 -4.40 -1.88 5.03
N LEU A 36 -4.07 -1.47 6.24
CA LEU A 36 -4.06 -2.38 7.40
C LEU A 36 -5.46 -2.92 7.72
N ASP A 37 -6.51 -2.18 7.38
CA ASP A 37 -7.89 -2.61 7.58
C ASP A 37 -8.47 -3.32 6.35
N CYS A 38 -7.64 -3.64 5.37
CA CYS A 38 -8.06 -4.29 4.13
C CYS A 38 -9.04 -3.45 3.30
N ASP A 39 -8.96 -2.14 3.45
CA ASP A 39 -9.64 -1.19 2.57
C ASP A 39 -8.67 -0.87 1.43
N TRP A 40 -8.85 -1.53 0.30
CA TRP A 40 -7.89 -1.49 -0.80
C TRP A 40 -7.99 -0.23 -1.67
N GLY A 41 -8.81 0.74 -1.27
CA GLY A 41 -8.85 2.04 -1.93
C GLY A 41 -9.30 2.00 -3.38
N ASP A 42 -8.47 2.56 -4.24
CA ASP A 42 -8.78 2.71 -5.68
C ASP A 42 -8.30 1.53 -6.52
N THR A 43 -8.05 0.41 -5.88
CA THR A 43 -7.64 -0.83 -6.54
C THR A 43 -8.81 -1.39 -7.35
N CYS A 44 -8.54 -2.00 -8.51
CA CYS A 44 -9.60 -2.59 -9.32
C CYS A 44 -10.24 -3.79 -8.62
N THR A 45 -11.46 -4.12 -9.04
CA THR A 45 -12.27 -5.15 -8.38
C THR A 45 -11.57 -6.52 -8.34
N GLU A 46 -10.95 -6.91 -9.46
CA GLU A 46 -10.24 -8.18 -9.54
C GLU A 46 -9.08 -8.25 -8.54
N ASP A 47 -8.32 -7.17 -8.45
CA ASP A 47 -7.17 -7.13 -7.55
C ASP A 47 -7.60 -7.04 -6.09
N LYS A 48 -8.73 -6.38 -5.81
CA LYS A 48 -9.30 -6.39 -4.45
C LYS A 48 -9.62 -7.80 -3.99
N ALA A 49 -10.22 -8.59 -4.88
CA ALA A 49 -10.56 -9.98 -4.58
C ALA A 49 -9.30 -10.82 -4.34
N LEU A 50 -8.26 -10.61 -5.16
CA LEU A 50 -6.98 -11.31 -4.98
C LEU A 50 -6.31 -10.93 -3.67
N ASN A 51 -6.40 -9.64 -3.30
CA ASN A 51 -5.85 -9.17 -2.02
C ASN A 51 -6.55 -9.86 -0.85
N ASP A 52 -7.89 -9.93 -0.88
CA ASP A 52 -8.65 -10.60 0.18
C ASP A 52 -8.26 -12.07 0.30
N GLU A 53 -8.07 -12.74 -0.83
CA GLU A 53 -7.65 -14.13 -0.86
C GLU A 53 -6.26 -14.29 -0.22
N SER A 54 -5.33 -13.40 -0.56
CA SER A 54 -3.97 -13.43 0.02
C SER A 54 -4.00 -13.24 1.53
N VAL A 55 -4.87 -12.35 2.02
CA VAL A 55 -5.03 -12.14 3.47
C VAL A 55 -5.56 -13.40 4.14
N ILE A 56 -6.58 -14.02 3.56
CA ILE A 56 -7.19 -15.22 4.11
C ILE A 56 -6.18 -16.37 4.14
N ASN A 57 -5.40 -16.52 3.08
CA ASN A 57 -4.43 -17.61 2.97
C ASN A 57 -3.16 -17.39 3.79
N GLY A 58 -2.91 -16.14 4.21
CA GLY A 58 -1.68 -15.80 4.93
C GLY A 58 -0.45 -15.74 4.04
N GLU A 59 -0.63 -15.81 2.72
CA GLU A 59 0.46 -15.70 1.75
C GLU A 59 -0.09 -15.24 0.41
N GLY A 60 0.80 -14.78 -0.45
CA GLY A 60 0.42 -14.23 -1.75
C GLY A 60 0.64 -12.72 -1.75
N ASP A 61 0.93 -12.19 -2.93
CA ASP A 61 1.17 -10.75 -3.09
C ASP A 61 -0.10 -9.97 -2.80
N ILE A 62 0.07 -8.79 -2.20
CA ILE A 62 -1.01 -7.83 -2.01
C ILE A 62 -0.55 -6.53 -2.64
N LEU A 63 -1.41 -5.93 -3.46
CA LEU A 63 -1.11 -4.65 -4.10
C LEU A 63 -2.34 -3.77 -4.03
N ALA A 64 -2.20 -2.59 -3.44
CA ALA A 64 -3.30 -1.64 -3.33
C ALA A 64 -2.90 -0.28 -3.89
N VAL A 65 -3.89 0.40 -4.48
CA VAL A 65 -3.73 1.70 -5.12
C VAL A 65 -4.55 2.71 -4.34
N TYR A 66 -3.93 3.84 -4.01
CA TYR A 66 -4.63 4.96 -3.35
C TYR A 66 -4.38 6.23 -4.12
N LYS A 67 -5.45 6.99 -4.34
CA LYS A 67 -5.38 8.24 -5.09
C LYS A 67 -5.97 9.38 -4.29
N LYS A 68 -5.33 10.54 -4.37
CA LYS A 68 -5.84 11.76 -3.74
C LYS A 68 -5.17 12.98 -4.38
N ASP A 69 -5.97 13.97 -4.77
CA ASP A 69 -5.49 15.26 -5.28
C ASP A 69 -4.48 15.11 -6.41
N GLY A 70 -4.77 14.20 -7.34
CA GLY A 70 -3.93 13.96 -8.51
C GLY A 70 -2.69 13.12 -8.24
N ARG A 71 -2.53 12.63 -7.03
CA ARG A 71 -1.40 11.78 -6.67
C ARG A 71 -1.85 10.33 -6.52
N THR A 72 -0.98 9.41 -6.92
CA THR A 72 -1.23 7.97 -6.82
C THR A 72 -0.05 7.32 -6.11
N ILE A 73 -0.35 6.49 -5.11
CA ILE A 73 0.67 5.68 -4.44
C ILE A 73 0.21 4.25 -4.40
N TRP A 74 1.16 3.34 -4.33
CA TRP A 74 0.91 1.91 -4.22
C TRP A 74 1.49 1.39 -2.93
N PHE A 75 0.80 0.40 -2.34
CA PHE A 75 1.33 -0.41 -1.25
C PHE A 75 1.44 -1.83 -1.77
N LYS A 76 2.62 -2.42 -1.65
CA LYS A 76 2.84 -3.79 -2.10
C LYS A 76 3.43 -4.62 -0.98
N THR A 77 2.74 -5.72 -0.62
CA THR A 77 3.25 -6.70 0.34
C THR A 77 3.75 -7.91 -0.43
N GLU A 78 4.96 -8.36 -0.11
CA GLU A 78 5.57 -9.51 -0.78
C GLU A 78 4.82 -10.79 -0.46
N TRP A 79 4.97 -11.80 -1.33
CA TRP A 79 4.18 -13.02 -1.26
C TRP A 79 4.27 -13.75 0.09
N ASP A 80 5.40 -13.67 0.76
CA ASP A 80 5.61 -14.30 2.08
C ASP A 80 5.29 -13.34 3.23
N HIS A 81 4.79 -12.16 2.91
CA HIS A 81 4.45 -11.08 3.85
C HIS A 81 5.63 -10.65 4.72
N SER A 82 6.85 -10.80 4.21
CA SER A 82 8.06 -10.40 4.94
C SER A 82 8.24 -8.89 5.00
N TYR A 83 7.79 -8.16 3.98
CA TYR A 83 7.83 -6.70 3.99
C TYR A 83 6.79 -6.12 3.05
N THR A 84 6.46 -4.86 3.31
CA THR A 84 5.53 -4.06 2.50
C THR A 84 6.25 -2.79 2.07
N THR A 85 6.16 -2.46 0.79
CA THR A 85 6.78 -1.27 0.21
C THR A 85 5.71 -0.25 -0.17
N VAL A 86 5.94 1.02 0.21
CA VAL A 86 5.17 2.15 -0.30
C VAL A 86 5.97 2.73 -1.46
N LEU A 87 5.34 2.90 -2.62
CA LEU A 87 6.05 3.36 -3.82
C LEU A 87 5.12 4.15 -4.73
N PHE A 88 5.73 4.94 -5.62
CA PHE A 88 4.99 5.52 -6.73
C PHE A 88 4.88 4.48 -7.85
N PRO A 89 3.80 4.52 -8.65
CA PRO A 89 3.64 3.56 -9.76
C PRO A 89 4.83 3.49 -10.71
N GLU A 90 5.47 4.63 -10.99
CA GLU A 90 6.61 4.69 -11.91
C GLU A 90 7.88 4.09 -11.32
N GLU A 91 7.89 3.78 -10.04
CA GLU A 91 9.04 3.14 -9.37
C GLU A 91 8.92 1.63 -9.34
N TYR A 92 7.80 1.12 -9.82
CA TYR A 92 7.58 -0.33 -9.82
C TYR A 92 8.42 -1.00 -10.95
#